data_a112b9eb5d1dde1ea16eb7675ac23058
#
_entry.id   a112b9eb5d1dde1ea16eb7675ac23058
#
_cell.length_a   1.000
_cell.length_b   1.000
_cell.length_c   1.000
_cell.angle_alpha   90.00
_cell.angle_beta   90.00
_cell.angle_gamma   90.00
#
_symmetry.space_group_name_H-M   'P 1'
#
loop_
_entity.id
_entity.type
_entity.pdbx_description
1 polymer ?
#
loop_
_entity_poly.entity_id
_entity_poly.type
_entity_poly.pdbx_seq_one_letter_code
_entity_poly.pdbx_strand_id
1 'polypeptide(L)'
;MSQVTSHDGTTIAYARAGSGPALIVVDGALCSRSFGPSAKLSARLAPRFTVYTYDRRGRGQSGDASPYSPAREVEDIAALIREAGGSASLLGLSSGGALALEAAAADLPVDKVVAYEPPYVDDTGQRGGAAHADQLARLLAGGNRAGAVKYFMRDMVGAPLAIVVMMRLMPWIWWKLQAVAHTLPYDTAVMTEFRIPRARFGTIAAPVLVMNGSKTDPRLKDAAHVIAAAIPGAHHQELPGQTHNVKIEVLAPAVEDFLTGPATRTPSRS
;
A
#
# COMPACT_ATOMS: atom_id res chain seq x y z
N MET A 1 19.82 6.33 11.42
CA MET A 1 18.54 6.23 10.71
C MET A 1 18.67 7.03 9.45
N SER A 2 18.21 6.47 8.34
CA SER A 2 18.30 7.13 7.04
C SER A 2 17.02 7.91 6.75
N GLN A 3 17.14 9.01 6.03
CA GLN A 3 16.04 9.88 5.65
C GLN A 3 16.26 10.39 4.23
N VAL A 4 15.19 10.59 3.49
CA VAL A 4 15.18 11.33 2.23
C VAL A 4 14.25 12.53 2.34
N THR A 5 14.48 13.53 1.52
CA THR A 5 13.60 14.70 1.43
C THR A 5 12.70 14.57 0.21
N SER A 6 11.40 14.60 0.43
CA SER A 6 10.37 14.64 -0.60
C SER A 6 10.39 15.98 -1.34
N HIS A 7 9.68 16.06 -2.48
CA HIS A 7 9.66 17.25 -3.33
C HIS A 7 9.14 18.50 -2.57
N ASP A 8 8.20 18.32 -1.65
CA ASP A 8 7.62 19.40 -0.84
C ASP A 8 8.43 19.73 0.43
N GLY A 9 9.64 19.14 0.59
CA GLY A 9 10.49 19.33 1.76
C GLY A 9 10.17 18.38 2.92
N THR A 10 9.14 17.54 2.84
CA THR A 10 8.79 16.58 3.88
C THR A 10 9.91 15.54 4.02
N THR A 11 10.35 15.30 5.25
CA THR A 11 11.35 14.27 5.56
C THR A 11 10.69 12.91 5.63
N ILE A 12 11.19 11.94 4.87
CA ILE A 12 10.70 10.55 4.84
C ILE A 12 11.77 9.63 5.43
N ALA A 13 11.43 9.00 6.55
CA ALA A 13 12.31 8.10 7.27
C ALA A 13 12.23 6.69 6.67
N TYR A 14 13.40 6.09 6.41
CA TYR A 14 13.47 4.75 5.83
C TYR A 14 14.55 3.89 6.50
N ALA A 15 14.50 2.59 6.25
CA ALA A 15 15.55 1.63 6.54
C ALA A 15 15.84 0.83 5.28
N ARG A 16 17.11 0.40 5.15
CA ARG A 16 17.59 -0.42 4.03
C ARG A 16 18.24 -1.69 4.57
N ALA A 17 17.96 -2.82 3.93
CA ALA A 17 18.56 -4.10 4.25
C ALA A 17 18.82 -4.93 2.99
N GLY A 18 19.87 -5.76 3.03
CA GLY A 18 20.22 -6.67 1.95
C GLY A 18 21.05 -6.02 0.85
N SER A 19 21.22 -6.78 -0.24
CA SER A 19 21.96 -6.39 -1.45
C SER A 19 21.30 -7.02 -2.67
N GLY A 20 21.38 -6.33 -3.82
CA GLY A 20 20.72 -6.73 -5.07
C GLY A 20 19.82 -5.64 -5.63
N PRO A 21 18.91 -5.95 -6.57
CA PRO A 21 17.99 -4.98 -7.14
C PRO A 21 17.15 -4.28 -6.07
N ALA A 22 16.86 -3.00 -6.28
CA ALA A 22 16.12 -2.21 -5.32
C ALA A 22 14.64 -2.62 -5.26
N LEU A 23 14.11 -2.78 -4.04
CA LEU A 23 12.72 -3.09 -3.76
C LEU A 23 12.20 -2.17 -2.66
N ILE A 24 11.21 -1.35 -2.97
CA ILE A 24 10.55 -0.48 -1.99
C ILE A 24 9.25 -1.16 -1.52
N VAL A 25 9.13 -1.38 -0.22
CA VAL A 25 7.92 -1.93 0.41
C VAL A 25 7.02 -0.79 0.86
N VAL A 26 5.79 -0.78 0.34
CA VAL A 26 4.77 0.23 0.61
C VAL A 26 3.70 -0.37 1.51
N ASP A 27 3.73 -0.01 2.78
CA ASP A 27 2.79 -0.54 3.78
C ASP A 27 1.37 0.02 3.63
N GLY A 28 0.39 -0.76 4.07
CA GLY A 28 -1.02 -0.39 4.11
C GLY A 28 -1.38 0.61 5.21
N ALA A 29 -2.68 0.83 5.37
CA ALA A 29 -3.23 1.72 6.40
C ALA A 29 -2.82 1.30 7.81
N LEU A 30 -2.67 2.29 8.70
CA LEU A 30 -2.31 2.11 10.12
C LEU A 30 -0.95 1.45 10.38
N CYS A 31 -0.15 1.19 9.34
CA CYS A 31 1.19 0.60 9.45
C CYS A 31 2.29 1.67 9.51
N SER A 32 3.41 1.29 10.13
CA SER A 32 4.69 1.97 10.08
C SER A 32 5.82 0.93 10.11
N ARG A 33 7.08 1.33 9.88
CA ARG A 33 8.23 0.42 9.97
C ARG A 33 8.31 -0.36 11.29
N SER A 34 7.85 0.24 12.39
CA SER A 34 7.83 -0.39 13.72
C SER A 34 6.55 -1.15 14.05
N PHE A 35 5.55 -1.08 13.16
CA PHE A 35 4.24 -1.71 13.37
C PHE A 35 3.59 -2.03 12.03
N GLY A 36 3.76 -3.27 11.58
CA GLY A 36 3.27 -3.74 10.28
C GLY A 36 4.12 -4.90 9.76
N PRO A 37 3.88 -5.34 8.52
CA PRO A 37 4.58 -6.47 7.92
C PRO A 37 5.97 -6.13 7.39
N SER A 38 6.29 -4.85 7.14
CA SER A 38 7.48 -4.42 6.39
C SER A 38 8.80 -4.91 6.98
N ALA A 39 8.96 -4.92 8.32
CA ALA A 39 10.18 -5.42 8.95
C ALA A 39 10.44 -6.90 8.67
N LYS A 40 9.39 -7.73 8.73
CA LYS A 40 9.47 -9.17 8.44
C LYS A 40 9.66 -9.42 6.94
N LEU A 41 8.98 -8.66 6.08
CA LEU A 41 9.17 -8.71 4.63
C LEU A 41 10.60 -8.34 4.25
N SER A 42 11.13 -7.28 4.84
CA SER A 42 12.52 -6.86 4.63
C SER A 42 13.49 -7.98 4.98
N ALA A 43 13.38 -8.57 6.17
CA ALA A 43 14.24 -9.66 6.58
C ALA A 43 14.16 -10.87 5.63
N ARG A 44 12.96 -11.20 5.12
CA ARG A 44 12.75 -12.35 4.25
C ARG A 44 13.24 -12.11 2.81
N LEU A 45 13.17 -10.87 2.31
CA LEU A 45 13.52 -10.52 0.93
C LEU A 45 14.96 -9.98 0.78
N ALA A 46 15.58 -9.52 1.88
CA ALA A 46 16.96 -9.00 1.90
C ALA A 46 18.05 -9.93 1.32
N PRO A 47 17.93 -11.28 1.36
CA PRO A 47 18.90 -12.14 0.70
C PRO A 47 18.98 -11.98 -0.83
N ARG A 48 17.92 -11.43 -1.47
CA ARG A 48 17.84 -11.28 -2.93
C ARG A 48 17.74 -9.85 -3.42
N PHE A 49 17.31 -8.93 -2.54
CA PHE A 49 17.01 -7.54 -2.89
C PHE A 49 17.66 -6.57 -1.91
N THR A 50 17.91 -5.36 -2.37
CA THR A 50 18.12 -4.21 -1.48
C THR A 50 16.73 -3.68 -1.12
N VAL A 51 16.23 -4.07 0.06
CA VAL A 51 14.85 -3.76 0.49
C VAL A 51 14.83 -2.45 1.25
N TYR A 52 14.03 -1.50 0.75
CA TYR A 52 13.72 -0.23 1.40
C TYR A 52 12.35 -0.33 2.06
N THR A 53 12.30 -0.12 3.38
CA THR A 53 11.06 0.05 4.14
C THR A 53 11.00 1.47 4.66
N TYR A 54 9.85 2.13 4.60
CA TYR A 54 9.75 3.52 5.01
C TYR A 54 8.46 3.78 5.82
N ASP A 55 8.48 4.80 6.63
CA ASP A 55 7.27 5.33 7.24
C ASP A 55 6.61 6.26 6.22
N ARG A 56 5.39 5.95 5.78
CA ARG A 56 4.61 6.86 4.93
C ARG A 56 4.41 8.18 5.67
N ARG A 57 4.23 9.29 4.94
CA ARG A 57 4.07 10.62 5.55
C ARG A 57 3.00 10.63 6.63
N GLY A 58 3.21 11.39 7.71
CA GLY A 58 2.37 11.43 8.90
C GLY A 58 2.49 10.21 9.81
N ARG A 59 3.39 9.25 9.52
CA ARG A 59 3.54 8.02 10.32
C ARG A 59 4.96 7.86 10.83
N GLY A 60 5.08 7.17 11.97
CA GLY A 60 6.36 6.78 12.55
C GLY A 60 7.31 7.97 12.75
N GLN A 61 8.40 8.00 11.99
CA GLN A 61 9.44 9.02 12.07
C GLN A 61 9.49 9.92 10.83
N SER A 62 8.58 9.73 9.89
CA SER A 62 8.41 10.64 8.76
C SER A 62 7.66 11.89 9.19
N GLY A 63 7.99 12.99 8.51
CA GLY A 63 7.24 14.23 8.62
C GLY A 63 5.84 14.14 8.01
N ASP A 64 5.10 15.22 8.14
CA ASP A 64 3.79 15.42 7.52
C ASP A 64 3.70 16.85 7.00
N ALA A 65 2.88 17.06 5.98
CA ALA A 65 2.66 18.40 5.42
C ALA A 65 1.22 18.58 4.94
N SER A 66 0.69 19.76 5.15
CA SER A 66 -0.62 20.17 4.64
C SER A 66 -0.47 21.21 3.54
N PRO A 67 -1.35 21.18 2.51
CA PRO A 67 -2.44 20.23 2.32
C PRO A 67 -1.94 18.87 1.81
N TYR A 68 -2.58 17.79 2.27
CA TYR A 68 -2.31 16.44 1.77
C TYR A 68 -2.94 16.23 0.38
N SER A 69 -2.24 15.48 -0.46
CA SER A 69 -2.79 14.85 -1.68
C SER A 69 -2.06 13.53 -1.96
N PRO A 70 -2.67 12.57 -2.69
CA PRO A 70 -2.00 11.34 -3.09
C PRO A 70 -0.70 11.58 -3.87
N ALA A 71 -0.62 12.66 -4.65
CA ALA A 71 0.57 13.04 -5.40
C ALA A 71 1.79 13.28 -4.47
N ARG A 72 1.57 13.75 -3.23
CA ARG A 72 2.65 13.93 -2.26
C ARG A 72 3.27 12.60 -1.83
N GLU A 73 2.47 11.54 -1.69
CA GLU A 73 3.02 10.21 -1.40
C GLU A 73 3.72 9.59 -2.62
N VAL A 74 3.28 9.91 -3.82
CA VAL A 74 3.99 9.53 -5.06
C VAL A 74 5.36 10.24 -5.11
N GLU A 75 5.45 11.51 -4.73
CA GLU A 75 6.71 12.25 -4.61
C GLU A 75 7.64 11.65 -3.53
N ASP A 76 7.09 11.10 -2.44
CA ASP A 76 7.86 10.38 -1.42
C ASP A 76 8.51 9.11 -2.00
N ILE A 77 7.73 8.34 -2.77
CA ILE A 77 8.25 7.17 -3.48
C ILE A 77 9.32 7.58 -4.51
N ALA A 78 9.11 8.68 -5.23
CA ALA A 78 10.12 9.21 -6.16
C ALA A 78 11.42 9.58 -5.44
N ALA A 79 11.36 10.14 -4.23
CA ALA A 79 12.54 10.42 -3.42
C ALA A 79 13.28 9.15 -3.01
N LEU A 80 12.54 8.10 -2.61
CA LEU A 80 13.10 6.79 -2.29
C LEU A 80 13.70 6.10 -3.52
N ILE A 81 13.10 6.20 -4.70
CA ILE A 81 13.64 5.66 -5.95
C ILE A 81 14.97 6.35 -6.29
N ARG A 82 15.07 7.68 -6.14
CA ARG A 82 16.35 8.39 -6.34
C ARG A 82 17.43 7.89 -5.37
N GLU A 83 17.10 7.72 -4.11
CA GLU A 83 17.99 7.16 -3.09
C GLU A 83 18.40 5.71 -3.39
N ALA A 84 17.53 4.96 -4.04
CA ALA A 84 17.75 3.57 -4.44
C ALA A 84 18.63 3.41 -5.69
N GLY A 85 19.04 4.52 -6.33
CA GLY A 85 19.92 4.50 -7.49
C GLY A 85 19.23 4.82 -8.83
N GLY A 86 17.99 5.32 -8.79
CA GLY A 86 17.28 5.84 -9.97
C GLY A 86 16.17 4.95 -10.50
N SER A 87 16.10 3.65 -10.14
CA SER A 87 14.94 2.79 -10.39
C SER A 87 14.73 1.81 -9.25
N ALA A 88 13.52 1.31 -9.08
CA ALA A 88 13.21 0.29 -8.09
C ALA A 88 11.92 -0.48 -8.45
N SER A 89 11.81 -1.72 -8.00
CA SER A 89 10.53 -2.43 -7.95
C SER A 89 9.73 -2.00 -6.71
N LEU A 90 8.40 -2.07 -6.79
CA LEU A 90 7.49 -1.74 -5.69
C LEU A 90 6.73 -2.98 -5.23
N LEU A 91 6.66 -3.20 -3.92
CA LEU A 91 5.77 -4.18 -3.29
C LEU A 91 4.80 -3.44 -2.39
N GLY A 92 3.55 -3.34 -2.80
CA GLY A 92 2.51 -2.67 -2.03
C GLY A 92 1.48 -3.62 -1.42
N LEU A 93 1.08 -3.36 -0.18
CA LEU A 93 0.09 -4.14 0.55
C LEU A 93 -1.14 -3.28 0.85
N SER A 94 -2.34 -3.77 0.53
CA SER A 94 -3.59 -3.04 0.80
C SER A 94 -3.56 -1.62 0.17
N SER A 95 -3.82 -0.55 0.93
CA SER A 95 -3.71 0.84 0.44
C SER A 95 -2.30 1.18 -0.08
N GLY A 96 -1.26 0.51 0.43
CA GLY A 96 0.10 0.60 -0.13
C GLY A 96 0.20 -0.02 -1.52
N GLY A 97 -0.60 -1.05 -1.82
CA GLY A 97 -0.73 -1.60 -3.18
C GLY A 97 -1.37 -0.60 -4.14
N ALA A 98 -2.40 0.12 -3.68
CA ALA A 98 -2.99 1.21 -4.44
C ALA A 98 -1.96 2.32 -4.71
N LEU A 99 -1.21 2.73 -3.69
CA LEU A 99 -0.17 3.76 -3.83
C LEU A 99 0.97 3.33 -4.78
N ALA A 100 1.37 2.05 -4.74
CA ALA A 100 2.38 1.52 -5.66
C ALA A 100 1.91 1.57 -7.13
N LEU A 101 0.63 1.28 -7.38
CA LEU A 101 0.02 1.41 -8.69
C LEU A 101 -0.09 2.88 -9.14
N GLU A 102 -0.45 3.79 -8.24
CA GLU A 102 -0.48 5.24 -8.52
C GLU A 102 0.94 5.77 -8.86
N ALA A 103 1.96 5.31 -8.15
CA ALA A 103 3.35 5.69 -8.45
C ALA A 103 3.79 5.20 -9.85
N ALA A 104 3.41 3.98 -10.23
CA ALA A 104 3.68 3.46 -11.58
C ALA A 104 2.89 4.21 -12.67
N ALA A 105 1.64 4.61 -12.38
CA ALA A 105 0.81 5.39 -13.30
C ALA A 105 1.28 6.85 -13.44
N ALA A 106 2.06 7.35 -12.49
CA ALA A 106 2.70 8.66 -12.54
C ALA A 106 4.05 8.68 -13.29
N ASP A 107 4.35 7.61 -14.05
CA ASP A 107 5.56 7.47 -14.88
C ASP A 107 6.89 7.57 -14.09
N LEU A 108 6.86 7.16 -12.82
CA LEU A 108 8.10 7.02 -12.06
C LEU A 108 8.92 5.85 -12.62
N PRO A 109 10.26 5.87 -12.48
CA PRO A 109 11.13 4.80 -12.97
C PRO A 109 10.98 3.53 -12.10
N VAL A 110 9.83 2.87 -12.27
CA VAL A 110 9.44 1.64 -11.58
C VAL A 110 9.75 0.44 -12.47
N ASP A 111 10.60 -0.47 -11.98
CA ASP A 111 10.99 -1.66 -12.74
C ASP A 111 9.84 -2.67 -12.84
N LYS A 112 9.19 -2.99 -11.71
CA LYS A 112 8.03 -3.89 -11.60
C LYS A 112 7.18 -3.51 -10.39
N VAL A 113 5.89 -3.85 -10.43
CA VAL A 113 4.97 -3.66 -9.30
C VAL A 113 4.36 -4.98 -8.86
N VAL A 114 4.38 -5.24 -7.56
CA VAL A 114 3.56 -6.28 -6.93
C VAL A 114 2.57 -5.59 -6.00
N ALA A 115 1.28 -5.81 -6.22
CA ALA A 115 0.19 -5.24 -5.43
C ALA A 115 -0.67 -6.34 -4.81
N TYR A 116 -0.62 -6.48 -3.48
CA TYR A 116 -1.43 -7.44 -2.74
C TYR A 116 -2.70 -6.77 -2.22
N GLU A 117 -3.84 -7.20 -2.73
CA GLU A 117 -5.19 -6.77 -2.36
C GLU A 117 -5.38 -5.26 -2.24
N PRO A 118 -5.10 -4.47 -3.30
CA PRO A 118 -5.49 -3.07 -3.31
C PRO A 118 -7.03 -2.96 -3.15
N PRO A 119 -7.54 -2.22 -2.14
CA PRO A 119 -8.93 -2.37 -1.72
C PRO A 119 -9.89 -1.44 -2.50
N TYR A 120 -9.91 -1.55 -3.81
CA TYR A 120 -10.86 -0.85 -4.69
C TYR A 120 -12.19 -1.62 -4.73
N VAL A 121 -12.90 -1.64 -3.61
CA VAL A 121 -14.08 -2.51 -3.39
C VAL A 121 -15.42 -1.86 -3.71
N ASP A 122 -15.43 -0.62 -4.20
CA ASP A 122 -16.63 0.11 -4.57
C ASP A 122 -16.55 0.69 -6.00
N ASP A 123 -16.30 -0.19 -6.97
CA ASP A 123 -16.17 0.23 -8.38
C ASP A 123 -17.47 0.85 -8.95
N THR A 124 -18.60 0.62 -8.30
CA THR A 124 -19.91 1.17 -8.69
C THR A 124 -20.25 2.50 -8.02
N GLY A 125 -19.50 2.91 -6.99
CA GLY A 125 -19.78 4.11 -6.19
C GLY A 125 -21.02 3.99 -5.28
N GLN A 126 -21.58 2.79 -5.14
CA GLN A 126 -22.83 2.58 -4.37
C GLN A 126 -22.61 2.46 -2.87
N ARG A 127 -21.35 2.28 -2.44
CA ARG A 127 -21.01 2.00 -1.03
C ARG A 127 -20.52 3.21 -0.26
N GLY A 128 -20.55 4.38 -0.86
CA GLY A 128 -20.32 5.63 -0.14
C GLY A 128 -18.88 5.90 0.25
N GLY A 129 -17.91 5.68 -0.64
CA GLY A 129 -16.51 6.02 -0.40
C GLY A 129 -16.32 7.45 0.12
N ALA A 130 -17.03 8.42 -0.47
CA ALA A 130 -17.07 9.80 0.01
C ALA A 130 -17.64 9.91 1.44
N ALA A 131 -18.71 9.17 1.75
CA ALA A 131 -19.30 9.16 3.09
C ALA A 131 -18.32 8.58 4.14
N HIS A 132 -17.49 7.61 3.77
CA HIS A 132 -16.43 7.11 4.64
C HIS A 132 -15.35 8.17 4.91
N ALA A 133 -14.91 8.89 3.87
CA ALA A 133 -13.95 9.98 4.01
C ALA A 133 -14.50 11.09 4.92
N ASP A 134 -15.75 11.53 4.72
CA ASP A 134 -16.42 12.52 5.55
C ASP A 134 -16.56 12.09 7.00
N GLN A 135 -16.89 10.82 7.25
CA GLN A 135 -17.02 10.31 8.61
C GLN A 135 -15.67 10.26 9.34
N LEU A 136 -14.61 9.84 8.65
CA LEU A 136 -13.26 9.89 9.22
C LEU A 136 -12.84 11.32 9.52
N ALA A 137 -13.09 12.26 8.58
CA ALA A 137 -12.78 13.67 8.78
C ALA A 137 -13.49 14.25 10.01
N ARG A 138 -14.81 13.96 10.18
CA ARG A 138 -15.57 14.41 11.38
C ARG A 138 -15.00 13.85 12.68
N LEU A 139 -14.68 12.56 12.73
CA LEU A 139 -14.12 11.92 13.92
C LEU A 139 -12.77 12.52 14.29
N LEU A 140 -11.92 12.78 13.32
CA LEU A 140 -10.58 13.33 13.52
C LEU A 140 -10.62 14.82 13.89
N ALA A 141 -11.49 15.62 13.26
CA ALA A 141 -11.69 17.01 13.63
C ALA A 141 -12.18 17.17 15.08
N GLY A 142 -12.99 16.22 15.56
CA GLY A 142 -13.40 16.13 16.97
C GLY A 142 -12.35 15.52 17.91
N GLY A 143 -11.11 15.27 17.46
CA GLY A 143 -10.05 14.65 18.26
C GLY A 143 -10.26 13.17 18.60
N ASN A 144 -11.31 12.53 18.06
CA ASN A 144 -11.69 11.16 18.38
C ASN A 144 -10.91 10.13 17.53
N ARG A 145 -9.59 10.06 17.73
CA ARG A 145 -8.71 9.09 17.04
C ARG A 145 -9.11 7.64 17.29
N ALA A 146 -9.53 7.32 18.52
CA ALA A 146 -10.01 5.98 18.87
C ALA A 146 -11.29 5.60 18.08
N GLY A 147 -12.20 6.55 17.93
CA GLY A 147 -13.40 6.40 17.10
C GLY A 147 -13.06 6.20 15.63
N ALA A 148 -12.09 6.96 15.09
CA ALA A 148 -11.63 6.82 13.71
C ALA A 148 -11.02 5.44 13.44
N VAL A 149 -10.15 4.93 14.33
CA VAL A 149 -9.59 3.57 14.23
C VAL A 149 -10.70 2.51 14.27
N LYS A 150 -11.63 2.62 15.24
CA LYS A 150 -12.76 1.68 15.35
C LYS A 150 -13.60 1.69 14.08
N TYR A 151 -13.96 2.87 13.59
CA TYR A 151 -14.75 3.04 12.37
C TYR A 151 -14.05 2.42 11.16
N PHE A 152 -12.78 2.74 10.96
CA PHE A 152 -11.99 2.18 9.87
C PHE A 152 -11.96 0.65 9.92
N MET A 153 -11.59 0.08 11.07
CA MET A 153 -11.46 -1.38 11.21
C MET A 153 -12.80 -2.10 11.03
N ARG A 154 -13.89 -1.57 11.60
CA ARG A 154 -15.19 -2.24 11.60
C ARG A 154 -16.01 -1.96 10.35
N ASP A 155 -16.17 -0.68 10.03
CA ASP A 155 -17.17 -0.24 9.07
C ASP A 155 -16.60 -0.17 7.64
N MET A 156 -15.28 0.04 7.50
CA MET A 156 -14.61 0.08 6.20
C MET A 156 -13.94 -1.27 5.86
N VAL A 157 -13.14 -1.82 6.79
CA VAL A 157 -12.40 -3.08 6.59
C VAL A 157 -13.27 -4.32 6.87
N GLY A 158 -14.34 -4.18 7.66
CA GLY A 158 -15.23 -5.29 8.01
C GLY A 158 -14.66 -6.23 9.08
N ALA A 159 -13.71 -5.77 9.91
CA ALA A 159 -13.13 -6.58 10.96
C ALA A 159 -14.20 -6.96 12.00
N PRO A 160 -14.23 -8.24 12.48
CA PRO A 160 -15.12 -8.66 13.55
C PRO A 160 -14.97 -7.80 14.81
N LEU A 161 -16.09 -7.43 15.44
CA LEU A 161 -16.07 -6.60 16.65
C LEU A 161 -15.15 -7.18 17.74
N ALA A 162 -15.13 -8.49 17.89
CA ALA A 162 -14.27 -9.19 18.86
C ALA A 162 -12.78 -8.86 18.65
N ILE A 163 -12.32 -8.77 17.39
CA ILE A 163 -10.94 -8.40 17.07
C ILE A 163 -10.67 -6.95 17.46
N VAL A 164 -11.58 -6.04 17.17
CA VAL A 164 -11.43 -4.62 17.53
C VAL A 164 -11.40 -4.44 19.06
N VAL A 165 -12.26 -5.16 19.78
CA VAL A 165 -12.27 -5.17 21.25
C VAL A 165 -10.96 -5.76 21.80
N MET A 166 -10.50 -6.88 21.26
CA MET A 166 -9.24 -7.51 21.66
C MET A 166 -8.06 -6.54 21.46
N MET A 167 -7.98 -5.86 20.32
CA MET A 167 -6.93 -4.85 20.05
C MET A 167 -7.01 -3.68 21.04
N ARG A 168 -8.23 -3.26 21.43
CA ARG A 168 -8.44 -2.20 22.42
C ARG A 168 -7.99 -2.62 23.82
N LEU A 169 -8.07 -3.91 24.15
CA LEU A 169 -7.58 -4.47 25.41
C LEU A 169 -6.06 -4.61 25.46
N MET A 170 -5.37 -4.39 24.35
CA MET A 170 -3.90 -4.32 24.25
C MET A 170 -3.44 -2.86 24.12
N PRO A 171 -3.17 -2.14 25.24
CA PRO A 171 -2.97 -0.68 25.22
C PRO A 171 -1.85 -0.23 24.28
N TRP A 172 -0.76 -1.00 24.18
CA TRP A 172 0.38 -0.67 23.30
C TRP A 172 0.03 -0.75 21.80
N ILE A 173 -0.84 -1.70 21.39
CA ILE A 173 -1.33 -1.80 20.01
C ILE A 173 -2.28 -0.65 19.75
N TRP A 174 -3.26 -0.45 20.65
CA TRP A 174 -4.28 0.56 20.50
C TRP A 174 -3.68 1.97 20.43
N TRP A 175 -2.67 2.24 21.24
CA TRP A 175 -1.95 3.51 21.21
C TRP A 175 -1.23 3.73 19.85
N LYS A 176 -0.54 2.71 19.32
CA LYS A 176 0.12 2.79 18.01
C LYS A 176 -0.87 3.08 16.88
N LEU A 177 -2.03 2.42 16.88
CA LEU A 177 -3.08 2.67 15.90
C LEU A 177 -3.62 4.10 15.98
N GLN A 178 -3.86 4.61 17.19
CA GLN A 178 -4.32 5.99 17.39
C GLN A 178 -3.26 7.02 17.00
N ALA A 179 -1.98 6.74 17.20
CA ALA A 179 -0.89 7.64 16.84
C ALA A 179 -0.91 8.00 15.35
N VAL A 180 -1.29 7.06 14.48
CA VAL A 180 -1.34 7.23 13.03
C VAL A 180 -2.76 7.41 12.47
N ALA A 181 -3.78 7.48 13.31
CA ALA A 181 -5.19 7.54 12.89
C ALA A 181 -5.51 8.76 11.99
N HIS A 182 -4.78 9.86 12.15
CA HIS A 182 -4.95 11.07 11.34
C HIS A 182 -4.59 10.85 9.87
N THR A 183 -3.85 9.80 9.54
CA THR A 183 -3.52 9.45 8.15
C THR A 183 -4.56 8.55 7.47
N LEU A 184 -5.62 8.13 8.15
CA LEU A 184 -6.69 7.33 7.53
C LEU A 184 -7.37 8.03 6.34
N PRO A 185 -7.61 9.35 6.36
CA PRO A 185 -8.07 10.08 5.18
C PRO A 185 -7.09 10.02 4.00
N TYR A 186 -5.77 9.89 4.27
CA TYR A 186 -4.76 9.74 3.23
C TYR A 186 -4.95 8.42 2.48
N ASP A 187 -5.16 7.32 3.21
CA ASP A 187 -5.43 6.03 2.61
C ASP A 187 -6.70 6.04 1.75
N THR A 188 -7.79 6.68 2.23
CA THR A 188 -9.02 6.79 1.44
C THR A 188 -8.83 7.62 0.17
N ALA A 189 -8.05 8.70 0.24
CA ALA A 189 -7.75 9.54 -0.92
C ALA A 189 -6.89 8.81 -1.96
N VAL A 190 -5.87 8.04 -1.53
CA VAL A 190 -5.05 7.20 -2.43
C VAL A 190 -5.93 6.19 -3.16
N MET A 191 -6.91 5.61 -2.49
CA MET A 191 -7.81 4.63 -3.08
C MET A 191 -8.94 5.23 -3.92
N THR A 192 -8.90 6.54 -4.21
CA THR A 192 -9.92 7.23 -5.05
C THR A 192 -11.36 6.87 -4.65
N GLU A 193 -11.65 6.96 -3.35
CA GLU A 193 -12.94 6.57 -2.78
C GLU A 193 -13.35 5.12 -3.11
N PHE A 194 -12.35 4.22 -3.16
CA PHE A 194 -12.47 2.79 -3.47
C PHE A 194 -12.87 2.45 -4.92
N ARG A 195 -12.73 3.40 -5.85
CA ARG A 195 -12.98 3.20 -7.29
C ARG A 195 -11.67 2.95 -8.03
N ILE A 196 -11.69 2.00 -8.97
CA ILE A 196 -10.54 1.71 -9.82
C ILE A 196 -10.38 2.82 -10.86
N PRO A 197 -9.25 3.55 -10.88
CA PRO A 197 -8.99 4.60 -11.88
C PRO A 197 -8.50 4.00 -13.21
N ARG A 198 -9.40 3.28 -13.92
CA ARG A 198 -9.08 2.45 -15.10
C ARG A 198 -8.30 3.20 -16.18
N ALA A 199 -8.68 4.45 -16.49
CA ALA A 199 -7.99 5.25 -17.49
C ALA A 199 -6.53 5.51 -17.11
N ARG A 200 -6.28 5.82 -15.83
CA ARG A 200 -4.94 6.07 -15.30
C ARG A 200 -4.13 4.78 -15.20
N PHE A 201 -4.74 3.68 -14.75
CA PHE A 201 -4.04 2.38 -14.70
C PHE A 201 -3.76 1.82 -16.09
N GLY A 202 -4.54 2.17 -17.09
CA GLY A 202 -4.28 1.82 -18.50
C GLY A 202 -3.01 2.43 -19.08
N THR A 203 -2.38 3.42 -18.41
CA THR A 203 -1.11 4.02 -18.84
C THR A 203 0.12 3.35 -18.21
N ILE A 204 -0.05 2.44 -17.25
CA ILE A 204 1.07 1.77 -16.58
C ILE A 204 1.83 0.90 -17.59
N ALA A 205 3.11 1.22 -17.80
CA ALA A 205 4.00 0.49 -18.70
C ALA A 205 4.85 -0.57 -17.98
N ALA A 206 5.07 -0.41 -16.69
CA ALA A 206 5.81 -1.38 -15.87
C ALA A 206 5.05 -2.71 -15.77
N PRO A 207 5.73 -3.87 -15.76
CA PRO A 207 5.10 -5.16 -15.47
C PRO A 207 4.45 -5.15 -14.08
N VAL A 208 3.20 -5.60 -13.99
CA VAL A 208 2.41 -5.62 -12.74
C VAL A 208 1.95 -7.03 -12.41
N LEU A 209 2.09 -7.42 -11.15
CA LEU A 209 1.44 -8.59 -10.56
C LEU A 209 0.44 -8.13 -9.50
N VAL A 210 -0.84 -8.39 -9.73
CA VAL A 210 -1.90 -8.17 -8.73
C VAL A 210 -2.21 -9.49 -8.06
N MET A 211 -2.18 -9.51 -6.73
CA MET A 211 -2.42 -10.74 -5.97
C MET A 211 -3.57 -10.57 -4.97
N ASN A 212 -4.25 -11.69 -4.69
CA ASN A 212 -5.19 -11.82 -3.60
C ASN A 212 -5.09 -13.18 -2.91
N GLY A 213 -5.61 -13.29 -1.70
CA GLY A 213 -5.75 -14.56 -0.99
C GLY A 213 -7.01 -15.31 -1.41
N SER A 214 -6.96 -16.65 -1.44
CA SER A 214 -8.15 -17.46 -1.80
C SER A 214 -9.25 -17.45 -0.74
N LYS A 215 -8.92 -17.04 0.50
CA LYS A 215 -9.85 -16.93 1.64
C LYS A 215 -10.17 -15.49 2.04
N THR A 216 -9.88 -14.53 1.17
CA THR A 216 -10.18 -13.12 1.41
C THR A 216 -11.65 -12.80 1.08
N ASP A 217 -12.08 -11.58 1.40
CA ASP A 217 -13.41 -11.06 1.02
C ASP A 217 -13.59 -11.15 -0.51
N PRO A 218 -14.71 -11.68 -1.01
CA PRO A 218 -14.98 -11.75 -2.46
C PRO A 218 -14.77 -10.42 -3.19
N ARG A 219 -15.09 -9.28 -2.55
CA ARG A 219 -14.90 -7.94 -3.14
C ARG A 219 -13.43 -7.62 -3.43
N LEU A 220 -12.51 -8.08 -2.57
CA LEU A 220 -11.06 -7.90 -2.79
C LEU A 220 -10.56 -8.80 -3.91
N LYS A 221 -11.13 -10.00 -4.08
CA LYS A 221 -10.84 -10.87 -5.22
C LYS A 221 -11.30 -10.23 -6.52
N ASP A 222 -12.54 -9.76 -6.56
CA ASP A 222 -13.12 -9.09 -7.74
C ASP A 222 -12.30 -7.85 -8.09
N ALA A 223 -11.93 -7.04 -7.08
CA ALA A 223 -11.08 -5.87 -7.28
C ALA A 223 -9.73 -6.26 -7.89
N ALA A 224 -9.07 -7.31 -7.40
CA ALA A 224 -7.78 -7.77 -7.93
C ALA A 224 -7.88 -8.18 -9.40
N HIS A 225 -8.92 -8.93 -9.78
CA HIS A 225 -9.19 -9.29 -11.17
C HIS A 225 -9.42 -8.07 -12.07
N VAL A 226 -10.26 -7.13 -11.60
CA VAL A 226 -10.61 -5.93 -12.37
C VAL A 226 -9.40 -5.00 -12.53
N ILE A 227 -8.56 -4.87 -11.50
CA ILE A 227 -7.33 -4.08 -11.57
C ILE A 227 -6.37 -4.71 -12.58
N ALA A 228 -6.14 -6.02 -12.50
CA ALA A 228 -5.28 -6.70 -13.46
C ALA A 228 -5.78 -6.56 -14.90
N ALA A 229 -7.10 -6.63 -15.13
CA ALA A 229 -7.69 -6.42 -16.44
C ALA A 229 -7.59 -4.97 -16.95
N ALA A 230 -7.48 -3.98 -16.05
CA ALA A 230 -7.35 -2.57 -16.40
C ALA A 230 -5.92 -2.15 -16.78
N ILE A 231 -4.91 -2.96 -16.44
CA ILE A 231 -3.49 -2.66 -16.65
C ILE A 231 -2.96 -3.51 -17.82
N PRO A 232 -2.41 -2.92 -18.88
CA PRO A 232 -1.88 -3.66 -20.01
C PRO A 232 -0.78 -4.65 -19.60
N GLY A 233 -0.94 -5.93 -19.90
CA GLY A 233 0.05 -6.96 -19.61
C GLY A 233 0.21 -7.33 -18.12
N ALA A 234 -0.70 -6.88 -17.27
CA ALA A 234 -0.65 -7.27 -15.86
C ALA A 234 -1.03 -8.75 -15.68
N HIS A 235 -0.41 -9.37 -14.69
CA HIS A 235 -0.72 -10.72 -14.25
C HIS A 235 -1.59 -10.68 -12.99
N HIS A 236 -2.46 -11.67 -12.84
CA HIS A 236 -3.21 -11.92 -11.62
C HIS A 236 -2.82 -13.27 -11.03
N GLN A 237 -2.66 -13.31 -9.70
CA GLN A 237 -2.36 -14.55 -8.97
C GLN A 237 -3.14 -14.64 -7.67
N GLU A 238 -3.89 -15.74 -7.48
CA GLU A 238 -4.52 -16.06 -6.20
C GLU A 238 -3.58 -16.90 -5.35
N LEU A 239 -3.36 -16.48 -4.08
CA LEU A 239 -2.53 -17.22 -3.12
C LEU A 239 -3.39 -18.19 -2.29
N PRO A 240 -3.16 -19.52 -2.40
CA PRO A 240 -3.97 -20.53 -1.73
C PRO A 240 -3.97 -20.38 -0.21
N GLY A 241 -5.15 -20.43 0.40
CA GLY A 241 -5.34 -20.41 1.85
C GLY A 241 -5.08 -19.07 2.53
N GLN A 242 -4.69 -18.03 1.77
CA GLN A 242 -4.40 -16.71 2.33
C GLN A 242 -5.65 -15.83 2.45
N THR A 243 -5.56 -14.86 3.36
CA THR A 243 -6.55 -13.81 3.61
C THR A 243 -5.90 -12.45 3.40
N HIS A 244 -6.60 -11.36 3.70
CA HIS A 244 -6.01 -10.01 3.66
C HIS A 244 -4.73 -9.89 4.51
N ASN A 245 -4.66 -10.60 5.64
CA ASN A 245 -3.43 -10.74 6.43
C ASN A 245 -2.60 -11.92 5.90
N VAL A 246 -1.92 -11.71 4.78
CA VAL A 246 -1.12 -12.74 4.12
C VAL A 246 0.08 -13.18 4.97
N LYS A 247 0.36 -14.48 4.96
CA LYS A 247 1.59 -15.03 5.56
C LYS A 247 2.78 -14.70 4.68
N ILE A 248 3.83 -14.16 5.28
CA ILE A 248 5.03 -13.72 4.55
C ILE A 248 5.72 -14.90 3.86
N GLU A 249 5.68 -16.08 4.48
CA GLU A 249 6.23 -17.33 3.94
C GLU A 249 5.57 -17.76 2.63
N VAL A 250 4.33 -17.31 2.38
CA VAL A 250 3.59 -17.59 1.15
C VAL A 250 3.73 -16.42 0.15
N LEU A 251 3.71 -15.18 0.66
CA LEU A 251 3.81 -13.99 -0.19
C LEU A 251 5.22 -13.84 -0.79
N ALA A 252 6.27 -14.00 0.02
CA ALA A 252 7.62 -13.69 -0.41
C ALA A 252 8.11 -14.54 -1.60
N PRO A 253 7.88 -15.86 -1.67
CA PRO A 253 8.24 -16.63 -2.87
C PRO A 253 7.56 -16.11 -4.14
N ALA A 254 6.26 -15.80 -4.10
CA ALA A 254 5.54 -15.28 -5.26
C ALA A 254 6.09 -13.92 -5.71
N VAL A 255 6.46 -13.05 -4.75
CA VAL A 255 7.14 -11.78 -5.02
C VAL A 255 8.51 -12.02 -5.66
N GLU A 256 9.32 -12.92 -5.10
CA GLU A 256 10.65 -13.26 -5.62
C GLU A 256 10.56 -13.78 -7.05
N ASP A 257 9.68 -14.73 -7.31
CA ASP A 257 9.50 -15.35 -8.63
C ASP A 257 9.13 -14.32 -9.69
N PHE A 258 8.18 -13.41 -9.38
CA PHE A 258 7.79 -12.36 -10.32
C PHE A 258 8.91 -11.33 -10.53
N LEU A 259 9.55 -10.87 -9.46
CA LEU A 259 10.56 -9.81 -9.57
C LEU A 259 11.84 -10.28 -10.27
N THR A 260 12.25 -11.56 -10.08
CA THR A 260 13.45 -12.13 -10.71
C THR A 260 13.18 -12.78 -12.07
N GLY A 261 11.92 -13.05 -12.40
CA GLY A 261 11.53 -13.58 -13.69
C GLY A 261 11.82 -12.61 -14.85
N PRO A 262 11.86 -13.11 -16.09
CA PRO A 262 12.06 -12.26 -17.27
C PRO A 262 10.97 -11.19 -17.33
N ALA A 263 11.34 -9.97 -17.73
CA ALA A 263 10.35 -8.94 -18.02
C ALA A 263 9.56 -9.35 -19.28
N THR A 264 8.32 -9.78 -19.10
CA THR A 264 7.40 -9.95 -20.23
C THR A 264 7.04 -8.56 -20.76
N ARG A 265 7.85 -8.06 -21.71
CA ARG A 265 7.52 -6.84 -22.44
C ARG A 265 6.30 -7.13 -23.31
N THR A 266 5.21 -6.43 -23.07
CA THR A 266 4.14 -6.32 -24.06
C THR A 266 4.71 -5.65 -25.31
N PRO A 267 4.51 -6.22 -26.54
CA PRO A 267 5.00 -5.57 -27.74
C PRO A 267 4.32 -4.20 -27.86
N SER A 268 5.13 -3.16 -28.08
CA SER A 268 4.67 -1.82 -28.39
C SER A 268 3.72 -1.90 -29.60
N ARG A 269 2.50 -1.42 -29.44
CA ARG A 269 1.61 -1.20 -30.58
C ARG A 269 2.25 -0.12 -31.46
N SER A 270 2.76 -0.55 -32.62
CA SER A 270 3.14 0.31 -33.72
C SER A 270 1.92 0.98 -34.34
#